data_65a3f6b32b725145a6b8a70d66417fcf
#
_entry.id   65a3f6b32b725145a6b8a70d66417fcf
#
_cell.length_a   1.000
_cell.length_b   1.000
_cell.length_c   1.000
_cell.angle_alpha   90.00
_cell.angle_beta   90.00
_cell.angle_gamma   90.00
#
_symmetry.space_group_name_H-M   'P 1'
#
loop_
_entity.id
_entity.type
_entity.pdbx_description
1 polymer ?
#
loop_
_entity_poly.entity_id
_entity_poly.type
_entity_poly.pdbx_seq_one_letter_code
_entity_poly.pdbx_strand_id
1 'polypeptide(L)'
;VTGSEGFIGKALCCELTKRGVEVIGLDRKSGTEATKVCELLKNGGIDCVFHLAAQTSVFNGNLEQIRRDNIDTFMRVADACNQNHVKLIYASSSTANPENTTSMYGISKYFDEQYASIYCKAATGCRLHNVYGPNPRKRTLLWFLMEKENVSLYNCGQNIRCFTYIDDVVEGLIYAVGCKRQLINICNVQPVTTMYFASLVKYYKPIEIELINKKRDFDNLEQSVNRDIYLVPLSYTSVEDGVKKIFDERKRKDMSY
;
A
#
# COMPACT_ATOMS: atom_id res chain seq x y z
N VAL A 1 -10.79 5.92 -8.64
CA VAL A 1 -9.67 5.17 -8.05
C VAL A 1 -8.73 4.73 -9.15
N THR A 2 -7.47 5.18 -9.15
CA THR A 2 -6.43 4.65 -10.05
C THR A 2 -5.73 3.47 -9.37
N GLY A 3 -5.31 2.47 -10.15
CA GLY A 3 -4.79 1.21 -9.60
C GLY A 3 -5.90 0.34 -8.98
N SER A 4 -7.13 0.46 -9.49
CA SER A 4 -8.34 -0.18 -8.97
C SER A 4 -8.28 -1.72 -8.99
N GLU A 5 -7.51 -2.32 -9.90
CA GLU A 5 -7.29 -3.77 -9.98
C GLU A 5 -6.07 -4.25 -9.17
N GLY A 6 -5.42 -3.33 -8.43
CA GLY A 6 -4.36 -3.64 -7.50
C GLY A 6 -4.90 -4.24 -6.18
N PHE A 7 -4.00 -4.70 -5.32
CA PHE A 7 -4.35 -5.31 -4.03
C PHE A 7 -5.16 -4.35 -3.14
N ILE A 8 -4.67 -3.13 -2.94
CA ILE A 8 -5.36 -2.11 -2.12
C ILE A 8 -6.55 -1.53 -2.89
N GLY A 9 -6.39 -1.27 -4.20
CA GLY A 9 -7.42 -0.66 -5.03
C GLY A 9 -8.71 -1.48 -5.07
N LYS A 10 -8.62 -2.80 -5.24
CA LYS A 10 -9.79 -3.70 -5.21
C LYS A 10 -10.53 -3.65 -3.87
N ALA A 11 -9.80 -3.70 -2.77
CA ALA A 11 -10.39 -3.64 -1.44
C ALA A 11 -11.09 -2.30 -1.21
N LEU A 12 -10.45 -1.19 -1.58
CA LEU A 12 -11.04 0.14 -1.47
C LEU A 12 -12.27 0.30 -2.35
N CYS A 13 -12.22 -0.10 -3.63
CA CYS A 13 -13.38 -0.02 -4.52
C CYS A 13 -14.57 -0.82 -3.97
N CYS A 14 -14.31 -2.04 -3.49
CA CYS A 14 -15.34 -2.88 -2.89
C CYS A 14 -16.00 -2.19 -1.68
N GLU A 15 -15.22 -1.62 -0.78
CA GLU A 15 -15.74 -0.98 0.42
C GLU A 15 -16.47 0.33 0.10
N LEU A 16 -15.96 1.16 -0.80
CA LEU A 16 -16.65 2.38 -1.26
C LEU A 16 -18.00 2.05 -1.88
N THR A 17 -18.06 1.02 -2.74
CA THR A 17 -19.32 0.57 -3.36
C THR A 17 -20.33 0.08 -2.30
N LYS A 18 -19.89 -0.69 -1.28
CA LYS A 18 -20.75 -1.11 -0.17
C LYS A 18 -21.32 0.08 0.61
N ARG A 19 -20.57 1.18 0.70
CA ARG A 19 -21.02 2.44 1.34
C ARG A 19 -21.90 3.30 0.44
N GLY A 20 -22.28 2.82 -0.76
CA GLY A 20 -23.14 3.55 -1.71
C GLY A 20 -22.41 4.65 -2.48
N VAL A 21 -21.08 4.64 -2.51
CA VAL A 21 -20.28 5.59 -3.30
C VAL A 21 -20.17 5.07 -4.72
N GLU A 22 -20.45 5.92 -5.71
CA GLU A 22 -20.16 5.61 -7.12
C GLU A 22 -18.65 5.62 -7.36
N VAL A 23 -18.12 4.52 -7.91
CA VAL A 23 -16.69 4.33 -8.08
C VAL A 23 -16.32 4.16 -9.54
N ILE A 24 -15.46 5.05 -10.04
CA ILE A 24 -14.82 4.91 -11.35
C ILE A 24 -13.43 4.31 -11.14
N GLY A 25 -13.24 3.07 -11.56
CA GLY A 25 -11.97 2.35 -11.49
C GLY A 25 -11.12 2.56 -12.74
N LEU A 26 -9.84 2.90 -12.58
CA LEU A 26 -8.86 3.05 -13.67
C LEU A 26 -7.65 2.16 -13.38
N ASP A 27 -7.39 1.20 -14.27
CA ASP A 27 -6.24 0.30 -14.14
C ASP A 27 -5.77 -0.21 -15.52
N ARG A 28 -4.48 -0.40 -15.69
CA ARG A 28 -3.92 -0.98 -16.92
C ARG A 28 -4.42 -2.38 -17.20
N LYS A 29 -4.75 -3.16 -16.18
CA LYS A 29 -5.32 -4.50 -16.34
C LYS A 29 -6.70 -4.47 -16.98
N SER A 30 -7.45 -3.40 -16.78
CA SER A 30 -8.73 -3.14 -17.46
C SER A 30 -8.58 -2.26 -18.71
N GLY A 31 -7.36 -2.06 -19.20
CA GLY A 31 -7.08 -1.28 -20.41
C GLY A 31 -7.11 0.24 -20.23
N THR A 32 -7.09 0.74 -18.99
CA THR A 32 -7.21 2.18 -18.74
C THR A 32 -6.03 2.72 -17.94
N GLU A 33 -5.34 3.71 -18.50
CA GLU A 33 -4.25 4.40 -17.82
C GLU A 33 -4.73 5.32 -16.70
N ALA A 34 -3.93 5.47 -15.64
CA ALA A 34 -4.25 6.34 -14.50
C ALA A 34 -4.47 7.80 -14.92
N THR A 35 -3.76 8.25 -15.95
CA THR A 35 -3.88 9.62 -16.51
C THR A 35 -5.22 9.92 -17.16
N LYS A 36 -6.07 8.89 -17.41
CA LYS A 36 -7.44 9.12 -17.88
C LYS A 36 -8.27 9.95 -16.89
N VAL A 37 -7.91 9.94 -15.62
CA VAL A 37 -8.54 10.80 -14.60
C VAL A 37 -8.47 12.29 -14.98
N CYS A 38 -7.42 12.74 -15.67
CA CYS A 38 -7.29 14.13 -16.10
C CYS A 38 -8.39 14.57 -17.07
N GLU A 39 -8.88 13.65 -17.90
CA GLU A 39 -10.03 13.91 -18.80
C GLU A 39 -11.34 13.86 -18.02
N LEU A 40 -11.50 12.88 -17.14
CA LEU A 40 -12.72 12.73 -16.33
C LEU A 40 -12.96 13.95 -15.45
N LEU A 41 -11.91 14.51 -14.84
CA LEU A 41 -12.02 15.70 -13.99
C LEU A 41 -12.54 16.93 -14.74
N LYS A 42 -12.23 17.09 -16.03
CA LYS A 42 -12.73 18.19 -16.84
C LYS A 42 -14.24 18.14 -17.06
N ASN A 43 -14.84 16.96 -16.98
CA ASN A 43 -16.29 16.76 -17.14
C ASN A 43 -17.07 17.03 -15.84
N GLY A 44 -16.39 17.20 -14.72
CA GLY A 44 -17.00 17.37 -13.39
C GLY A 44 -17.60 16.08 -12.80
N GLY A 45 -18.24 16.20 -11.65
CA GLY A 45 -18.93 15.08 -10.99
C GLY A 45 -17.99 14.11 -10.23
N ILE A 46 -16.73 14.50 -9.98
CA ILE A 46 -15.79 13.73 -9.17
C ILE A 46 -15.46 14.52 -7.91
N ASP A 47 -15.79 13.94 -6.74
CA ASP A 47 -15.55 14.58 -5.44
C ASP A 47 -14.12 14.31 -4.93
N CYS A 48 -13.57 13.12 -5.22
CA CYS A 48 -12.27 12.70 -4.71
C CYS A 48 -11.56 11.74 -5.66
N VAL A 49 -10.25 11.86 -5.77
CA VAL A 49 -9.39 10.93 -6.48
C VAL A 49 -8.53 10.17 -5.49
N PHE A 50 -8.61 8.83 -5.51
CA PHE A 50 -7.65 7.94 -4.86
C PHE A 50 -6.60 7.47 -5.87
N HIS A 51 -5.38 7.99 -5.76
CA HIS A 51 -4.28 7.60 -6.63
C HIS A 51 -3.43 6.49 -5.99
N LEU A 52 -3.73 5.23 -6.35
CA LEU A 52 -3.06 4.02 -5.84
C LEU A 52 -2.21 3.33 -6.91
N ALA A 53 -2.27 3.80 -8.16
CA ALA A 53 -1.47 3.28 -9.25
C ALA A 53 0.01 3.64 -9.06
N ALA A 54 0.88 2.64 -9.00
CA ALA A 54 2.33 2.81 -8.97
C ALA A 54 3.06 1.51 -9.30
N GLN A 55 4.30 1.62 -9.79
CA GLN A 55 5.29 0.55 -9.74
C GLN A 55 5.81 0.45 -8.30
N THR A 56 5.64 -0.72 -7.69
CA THR A 56 5.90 -0.91 -6.26
C THR A 56 7.09 -1.83 -5.97
N SER A 57 7.90 -2.16 -6.99
CA SER A 57 9.09 -2.99 -6.80
C SER A 57 10.20 -2.18 -6.13
N VAL A 58 10.63 -2.63 -4.97
CA VAL A 58 11.84 -2.12 -4.29
C VAL A 58 13.11 -2.75 -4.85
N PHE A 59 12.99 -3.81 -5.64
CA PHE A 59 14.10 -4.56 -6.24
C PHE A 59 14.19 -4.22 -7.73
N ASN A 60 15.22 -3.50 -8.14
CA ASN A 60 15.62 -3.25 -9.52
C ASN A 60 14.48 -3.18 -10.56
N GLY A 61 13.61 -2.21 -10.42
CA GLY A 61 12.69 -1.83 -11.48
C GLY A 61 13.46 -1.12 -12.62
N ASN A 62 12.93 -1.17 -13.83
CA ASN A 62 13.36 -0.27 -14.87
C ASN A 62 13.19 1.17 -14.39
N LEU A 63 14.29 1.90 -14.19
CA LEU A 63 14.30 3.25 -13.63
C LEU A 63 13.44 4.22 -14.43
N GLU A 64 13.48 4.11 -15.76
CA GLU A 64 12.67 4.93 -16.65
C GLU A 64 11.18 4.62 -16.48
N GLN A 65 10.83 3.35 -16.32
CA GLN A 65 9.45 2.96 -16.06
C GLN A 65 8.96 3.47 -14.69
N ILE A 66 9.80 3.41 -13.64
CA ILE A 66 9.44 3.97 -12.33
C ILE A 66 9.25 5.48 -12.43
N ARG A 67 10.15 6.19 -13.12
CA ARG A 67 10.01 7.64 -13.34
C ARG A 67 8.69 7.97 -14.03
N ARG A 68 8.39 7.33 -15.14
CA ARG A 68 7.16 7.56 -15.91
C ARG A 68 5.91 7.19 -15.12
N ASP A 69 5.91 6.01 -14.48
CA ASP A 69 4.70 5.44 -13.87
C ASP A 69 4.42 6.03 -12.48
N ASN A 70 5.44 6.39 -11.71
CA ASN A 70 5.28 6.94 -10.37
C ASN A 70 5.36 8.48 -10.36
N ILE A 71 6.40 9.06 -10.98
CA ILE A 71 6.64 10.51 -10.91
C ILE A 71 5.80 11.27 -11.94
N ASP A 72 6.02 11.00 -13.22
CA ASP A 72 5.37 11.77 -14.30
C ASP A 72 3.84 11.59 -14.26
N THR A 73 3.37 10.38 -13.99
CA THR A 73 1.93 10.09 -13.83
C THR A 73 1.36 10.77 -12.60
N PHE A 74 2.06 10.73 -11.46
CA PHE A 74 1.62 11.40 -10.23
C PHE A 74 1.47 12.90 -10.44
N MET A 75 2.48 13.57 -11.00
CA MET A 75 2.43 15.02 -11.29
C MET A 75 1.19 15.38 -12.12
N ARG A 76 0.94 14.65 -13.21
CA ARG A 76 -0.23 14.90 -14.07
C ARG A 76 -1.56 14.73 -13.33
N VAL A 77 -1.70 13.70 -12.51
CA VAL A 77 -2.91 13.46 -11.71
C VAL A 77 -3.07 14.54 -10.65
N ALA A 78 -2.00 14.90 -9.95
CA ALA A 78 -2.01 15.90 -8.90
C ALA A 78 -2.34 17.30 -9.44
N ASP A 79 -1.74 17.68 -10.56
CA ASP A 79 -2.04 18.96 -11.25
C ASP A 79 -3.49 19.01 -11.70
N ALA A 80 -4.01 17.91 -12.28
CA ALA A 80 -5.40 17.86 -12.71
C ALA A 80 -6.37 17.98 -11.53
N CYS A 81 -6.10 17.31 -10.40
CA CYS A 81 -6.89 17.46 -9.18
C CYS A 81 -6.84 18.90 -8.66
N ASN A 82 -5.66 19.52 -8.61
CA ASN A 82 -5.49 20.88 -8.13
C ASN A 82 -6.22 21.91 -9.01
N GLN A 83 -6.12 21.78 -10.34
CA GLN A 83 -6.79 22.65 -11.32
C GLN A 83 -8.32 22.56 -11.25
N ASN A 84 -8.87 21.38 -10.91
CA ASN A 84 -10.32 21.16 -10.81
C ASN A 84 -10.84 21.23 -9.37
N HIS A 85 -9.99 21.63 -8.40
CA HIS A 85 -10.34 21.73 -6.97
C HIS A 85 -10.87 20.42 -6.35
N VAL A 86 -10.41 19.27 -6.85
CA VAL A 86 -10.82 17.95 -6.38
C VAL A 86 -9.81 17.42 -5.35
N LYS A 87 -10.31 16.84 -4.27
CA LYS A 87 -9.48 16.21 -3.23
C LYS A 87 -8.67 15.06 -3.81
N LEU A 88 -7.35 15.06 -3.57
CA LEU A 88 -6.45 13.97 -3.92
C LEU A 88 -6.00 13.21 -2.68
N ILE A 89 -6.28 11.92 -2.65
CA ILE A 89 -5.70 10.97 -1.69
C ILE A 89 -4.72 10.09 -2.46
N TYR A 90 -3.48 9.99 -2.01
CA TYR A 90 -2.50 9.18 -2.73
C TYR A 90 -1.71 8.25 -1.80
N ALA A 91 -1.37 7.07 -2.33
CA ALA A 91 -0.54 6.12 -1.62
C ALA A 91 0.93 6.59 -1.65
N SER A 92 1.44 6.95 -0.48
CA SER A 92 2.86 7.02 -0.19
C SER A 92 3.32 5.71 0.48
N SER A 93 4.49 5.67 1.06
CA SER A 93 5.12 4.46 1.58
C SER A 93 5.98 4.74 2.80
N SER A 94 6.11 3.76 3.69
CA SER A 94 7.13 3.78 4.75
C SER A 94 8.56 3.94 4.22
N THR A 95 8.78 3.62 2.92
CA THR A 95 10.08 3.80 2.27
C THR A 95 10.33 5.22 1.76
N ALA A 96 9.34 6.12 1.83
CA ALA A 96 9.46 7.54 1.51
C ALA A 96 10.16 8.30 2.64
N ASN A 97 11.26 7.79 3.12
CA ASN A 97 12.09 8.41 4.16
C ASN A 97 13.46 8.74 3.57
N PRO A 98 13.85 10.02 3.45
CA PRO A 98 15.11 10.40 2.83
C PRO A 98 16.34 9.80 3.54
N GLU A 99 16.28 9.57 4.85
CA GLU A 99 17.37 9.00 5.63
C GLU A 99 17.59 7.50 5.38
N ASN A 100 16.53 6.78 4.94
CA ASN A 100 16.55 5.32 4.80
C ASN A 100 16.10 4.83 3.42
N THR A 101 16.01 5.74 2.44
CA THR A 101 15.57 5.37 1.09
C THR A 101 16.68 4.63 0.36
N THR A 102 16.44 3.35 0.11
CA THR A 102 17.39 2.45 -0.55
C THR A 102 16.94 2.04 -1.96
N SER A 103 15.82 2.57 -2.44
CA SER A 103 15.24 2.19 -3.74
C SER A 103 14.64 3.36 -4.49
N MET A 104 14.65 3.29 -5.84
CA MET A 104 13.97 4.28 -6.69
C MET A 104 12.47 4.38 -6.41
N TYR A 105 11.84 3.30 -5.96
CA TYR A 105 10.47 3.35 -5.50
C TYR A 105 10.30 4.28 -4.29
N GLY A 106 11.15 4.14 -3.27
CA GLY A 106 11.13 5.03 -2.09
C GLY A 106 11.39 6.49 -2.47
N ILE A 107 12.37 6.73 -3.36
CA ILE A 107 12.67 8.08 -3.90
C ILE A 107 11.44 8.64 -4.62
N SER A 108 10.78 7.87 -5.47
CA SER A 108 9.59 8.33 -6.18
C SER A 108 8.45 8.71 -5.23
N LYS A 109 8.24 7.93 -4.14
CA LYS A 109 7.21 8.23 -3.15
C LYS A 109 7.56 9.45 -2.30
N TYR A 110 8.82 9.66 -1.97
CA TYR A 110 9.28 10.89 -1.32
C TYR A 110 9.10 12.10 -2.24
N PHE A 111 9.40 11.97 -3.53
CA PHE A 111 9.14 13.01 -4.51
C PHE A 111 7.64 13.36 -4.57
N ASP A 112 6.74 12.36 -4.62
CA ASP A 112 5.29 12.57 -4.62
C ASP A 112 4.85 13.41 -3.41
N GLU A 113 5.39 13.12 -2.21
CA GLU A 113 5.10 13.89 -0.98
C GLU A 113 5.57 15.35 -1.09
N GLN A 114 6.79 15.59 -1.58
CA GLN A 114 7.33 16.94 -1.73
C GLN A 114 6.55 17.72 -2.79
N TYR A 115 6.28 17.11 -3.94
CA TYR A 115 5.49 17.73 -5.00
C TYR A 115 4.10 18.14 -4.50
N ALA A 116 3.38 17.21 -3.88
CA ALA A 116 2.05 17.48 -3.35
C ALA A 116 2.06 18.60 -2.29
N SER A 117 3.05 18.62 -1.41
CA SER A 117 3.15 19.65 -0.34
C SER A 117 3.29 21.06 -0.89
N ILE A 118 3.94 21.22 -2.02
CA ILE A 118 4.19 22.52 -2.66
C ILE A 118 3.04 22.92 -3.58
N TYR A 119 2.56 21.99 -4.42
CA TYR A 119 1.68 22.31 -5.54
C TYR A 119 0.21 21.91 -5.34
N CYS A 120 -0.12 21.03 -4.37
CA CYS A 120 -1.46 20.46 -4.24
C CYS A 120 -2.01 20.60 -2.82
N LYS A 121 -2.53 21.78 -2.47
CA LYS A 121 -3.04 22.08 -1.11
C LYS A 121 -4.16 21.14 -0.64
N ALA A 122 -4.95 20.60 -1.56
CA ALA A 122 -6.04 19.67 -1.25
C ALA A 122 -5.60 18.19 -1.31
N ALA A 123 -4.30 17.91 -1.37
CA ALA A 123 -3.80 16.53 -1.36
C ALA A 123 -3.52 16.01 0.06
N THR A 124 -3.73 14.71 0.26
CA THR A 124 -3.31 13.97 1.46
C THR A 124 -2.56 12.72 1.05
N GLY A 125 -1.27 12.67 1.36
CA GLY A 125 -0.43 11.49 1.21
C GLY A 125 -0.63 10.53 2.36
N CYS A 126 -0.76 9.25 2.06
CA CYS A 126 -0.94 8.19 3.03
C CYS A 126 0.28 7.28 3.02
N ARG A 127 1.18 7.38 4.01
CA ARG A 127 2.29 6.44 4.19
C ARG A 127 1.75 5.10 4.66
N LEU A 128 1.85 4.10 3.78
CA LEU A 128 1.41 2.75 4.03
C LEU A 128 2.59 1.88 4.47
N HIS A 129 2.35 1.00 5.46
CA HIS A 129 3.37 0.13 6.02
C HIS A 129 2.98 -1.34 5.84
N ASN A 130 3.79 -2.11 5.10
CA ASN A 130 3.72 -3.57 4.92
C ASN A 130 2.29 -4.13 4.90
N VAL A 131 1.48 -3.64 3.96
CA VAL A 131 0.06 -4.01 3.85
C VAL A 131 -0.08 -5.49 3.53
N TYR A 132 -0.90 -6.21 4.31
CA TYR A 132 -1.18 -7.62 4.14
C TYR A 132 -2.69 -7.92 4.26
N GLY A 133 -3.12 -9.08 3.76
CA GLY A 133 -4.52 -9.49 3.79
C GLY A 133 -4.82 -10.65 2.86
N PRO A 134 -6.09 -11.00 2.66
CA PRO A 134 -6.51 -12.04 1.72
C PRO A 134 -6.06 -11.72 0.28
N ASN A 135 -5.74 -12.75 -0.50
CA ASN A 135 -5.23 -12.62 -1.87
C ASN A 135 -4.00 -11.70 -1.97
N PRO A 136 -2.91 -12.00 -1.25
CA PRO A 136 -1.77 -11.11 -1.12
C PRO A 136 -1.12 -10.83 -2.47
N ARG A 137 -0.58 -9.62 -2.61
CA ARG A 137 0.16 -9.25 -3.81
C ARG A 137 1.35 -10.19 -4.03
N LYS A 138 1.54 -10.62 -5.28
CA LYS A 138 2.69 -11.47 -5.67
C LYS A 138 4.01 -10.86 -5.20
N ARG A 139 4.94 -11.72 -4.78
CA ARG A 139 6.29 -11.38 -4.30
C ARG A 139 6.35 -10.60 -2.98
N THR A 140 5.26 -10.55 -2.20
CA THR A 140 5.31 -10.13 -0.79
C THR A 140 5.62 -11.31 0.12
N LEU A 141 6.03 -11.05 1.37
CA LEU A 141 6.31 -12.11 2.33
C LEU A 141 5.12 -13.03 2.50
N LEU A 142 3.92 -12.47 2.75
CA LEU A 142 2.72 -13.28 2.90
C LEU A 142 2.43 -14.12 1.65
N TRP A 143 2.62 -13.58 0.45
CA TRP A 143 2.43 -14.35 -0.77
C TRP A 143 3.35 -15.56 -0.84
N PHE A 144 4.64 -15.40 -0.51
CA PHE A 144 5.58 -16.53 -0.48
C PHE A 144 5.16 -17.57 0.56
N LEU A 145 4.78 -17.16 1.77
CA LEU A 145 4.32 -18.05 2.83
C LEU A 145 3.04 -18.82 2.44
N MET A 146 2.16 -18.19 1.64
CA MET A 146 0.90 -18.79 1.22
C MET A 146 1.05 -19.75 0.02
N GLU A 147 1.97 -19.44 -0.92
CA GLU A 147 2.09 -20.14 -2.20
C GLU A 147 3.23 -21.15 -2.25
N LYS A 148 4.21 -21.06 -1.33
CA LYS A 148 5.37 -21.95 -1.33
C LYS A 148 5.33 -22.91 -0.15
N GLU A 149 5.98 -24.06 -0.32
CA GLU A 149 6.21 -25.03 0.75
C GLU A 149 7.49 -24.70 1.54
N ASN A 150 8.48 -24.12 0.84
CA ASN A 150 9.75 -23.71 1.42
C ASN A 150 9.95 -22.19 1.23
N VAL A 151 10.24 -21.48 2.31
CA VAL A 151 10.43 -20.02 2.30
C VAL A 151 11.71 -19.65 3.04
N SER A 152 12.61 -18.95 2.35
CA SER A 152 13.86 -18.47 2.95
C SER A 152 13.64 -17.08 3.56
N LEU A 153 13.97 -16.92 4.84
CA LEU A 153 14.00 -15.66 5.55
C LEU A 153 15.42 -15.14 5.70
N TYR A 154 15.72 -14.04 5.02
CA TYR A 154 17.00 -13.37 5.12
C TYR A 154 17.19 -12.70 6.48
N ASN A 155 18.46 -12.45 6.86
CA ASN A 155 18.82 -11.92 8.17
C ASN A 155 18.21 -12.77 9.29
N CYS A 156 18.19 -14.09 9.12
CA CYS A 156 17.55 -15.04 10.05
C CYS A 156 16.13 -14.65 10.47
N GLY A 157 15.38 -13.94 9.61
CA GLY A 157 14.03 -13.47 9.91
C GLY A 157 13.94 -12.34 10.94
N GLN A 158 15.05 -11.69 11.29
CA GLN A 158 15.13 -10.64 12.31
C GLN A 158 14.67 -9.25 11.79
N ASN A 159 14.39 -9.13 10.49
CA ASN A 159 13.90 -7.85 9.95
C ASN A 159 12.57 -7.47 10.59
N ILE A 160 12.49 -6.24 11.14
CA ILE A 160 11.35 -5.72 11.87
C ILE A 160 10.45 -4.92 10.92
N ARG A 161 9.14 -5.16 10.99
CA ARG A 161 8.12 -4.52 10.16
C ARG A 161 6.86 -4.21 10.95
N CYS A 162 6.19 -3.12 10.59
CA CYS A 162 4.82 -2.83 10.99
C CYS A 162 3.88 -3.38 9.91
N PHE A 163 3.27 -4.53 10.16
CA PHE A 163 2.31 -5.13 9.24
C PHE A 163 0.91 -4.55 9.49
N THR A 164 0.31 -3.98 8.46
CA THR A 164 -1.01 -3.34 8.55
C THR A 164 -2.03 -4.12 7.73
N TYR A 165 -3.11 -4.53 8.37
CA TYR A 165 -4.16 -5.33 7.71
C TYR A 165 -4.90 -4.49 6.67
N ILE A 166 -5.33 -5.12 5.58
CA ILE A 166 -5.91 -4.44 4.42
C ILE A 166 -7.15 -3.62 4.76
N ASP A 167 -8.02 -4.13 5.66
CA ASP A 167 -9.24 -3.41 6.03
C ASP A 167 -8.91 -2.12 6.78
N ASP A 168 -7.90 -2.13 7.66
CA ASP A 168 -7.43 -0.94 8.36
C ASP A 168 -6.85 0.10 7.39
N VAL A 169 -6.17 -0.37 6.34
CA VAL A 169 -5.65 0.51 5.27
C VAL A 169 -6.79 1.16 4.51
N VAL A 170 -7.83 0.40 4.18
CA VAL A 170 -9.03 0.93 3.49
C VAL A 170 -9.73 1.98 4.36
N GLU A 171 -9.95 1.69 5.65
CA GLU A 171 -10.52 2.65 6.59
C GLU A 171 -9.67 3.93 6.71
N GLY A 172 -8.35 3.78 6.77
CA GLY A 172 -7.42 4.91 6.82
C GLY A 172 -7.46 5.77 5.56
N LEU A 173 -7.60 5.15 4.38
CA LEU A 173 -7.75 5.87 3.11
C LEU A 173 -9.09 6.63 3.06
N ILE A 174 -10.17 6.02 3.55
CA ILE A 174 -11.48 6.69 3.64
C ILE A 174 -11.43 7.85 4.64
N TYR A 175 -10.80 7.66 5.80
CA TYR A 175 -10.56 8.74 6.78
C TYR A 175 -9.83 9.93 6.15
N ALA A 176 -8.87 9.68 5.24
CA ALA A 176 -8.09 10.73 4.58
C ALA A 176 -8.94 11.70 3.74
N VAL A 177 -10.15 11.32 3.32
CA VAL A 177 -11.05 12.20 2.54
C VAL A 177 -11.40 13.46 3.33
N GLY A 178 -11.73 13.32 4.62
CA GLY A 178 -12.04 14.44 5.52
C GLY A 178 -10.81 15.09 6.18
N CYS A 179 -9.62 14.51 5.94
CA CYS A 179 -8.40 14.97 6.60
C CYS A 179 -7.83 16.24 5.94
N LYS A 180 -7.48 17.23 6.76
CA LYS A 180 -6.84 18.49 6.30
C LYS A 180 -5.30 18.41 6.29
N ARG A 181 -4.71 17.33 6.77
CA ARG A 181 -3.26 17.14 6.80
C ARG A 181 -2.75 16.71 5.42
N GLN A 182 -1.59 17.21 5.05
CA GLN A 182 -0.96 16.87 3.76
C GLN A 182 -0.32 15.47 3.76
N LEU A 183 0.07 14.98 4.94
CA LEU A 183 0.72 13.68 5.09
C LEU A 183 0.25 13.00 6.37
N ILE A 184 -0.09 11.72 6.28
CA ILE A 184 -0.53 10.89 7.40
C ILE A 184 0.09 9.49 7.32
N ASN A 185 0.25 8.84 8.47
CA ASN A 185 0.57 7.41 8.55
C ASN A 185 -0.71 6.59 8.69
N ILE A 186 -0.83 5.54 7.89
CA ILE A 186 -1.81 4.46 8.06
C ILE A 186 -1.01 3.21 8.38
N CYS A 187 -0.89 2.90 9.66
CA CYS A 187 0.06 1.91 10.14
C CYS A 187 -0.35 1.32 11.48
N ASN A 188 -0.39 -0.01 11.56
CA ASN A 188 -0.33 -0.67 12.86
C ASN A 188 1.08 -0.48 13.43
N VAL A 189 1.19 0.28 14.51
CA VAL A 189 2.48 0.67 15.10
C VAL A 189 3.14 -0.41 15.95
N GLN A 190 2.57 -1.61 16.00
CA GLN A 190 3.18 -2.76 16.67
C GLN A 190 4.21 -3.43 15.74
N PRO A 191 5.52 -3.26 15.98
CA PRO A 191 6.54 -3.85 15.15
C PRO A 191 6.71 -5.33 15.51
N VAL A 192 6.81 -6.17 14.48
CA VAL A 192 7.11 -7.59 14.66
C VAL A 192 8.21 -8.02 13.70
N THR A 193 8.95 -9.07 14.05
CA THR A 193 9.95 -9.66 13.16
C THR A 193 9.28 -10.42 12.00
N THR A 194 9.95 -10.51 10.87
CA THR A 194 9.47 -11.32 9.75
C THR A 194 9.37 -12.81 10.12
N MET A 195 10.20 -13.28 11.06
CA MET A 195 10.11 -14.64 11.60
C MET A 195 8.83 -14.83 12.42
N TYR A 196 8.47 -13.86 13.28
CA TYR A 196 7.21 -13.94 14.04
C TYR A 196 6.00 -13.99 13.10
N PHE A 197 5.96 -13.10 12.10
CA PHE A 197 4.89 -13.11 11.10
C PHE A 197 4.81 -14.46 10.36
N ALA A 198 5.94 -15.03 9.98
CA ALA A 198 5.99 -16.32 9.30
C ALA A 198 5.54 -17.48 10.21
N SER A 199 5.87 -17.43 11.52
CA SER A 199 5.43 -18.44 12.48
C SER A 199 3.91 -18.46 12.67
N LEU A 200 3.26 -17.30 12.62
CA LEU A 200 1.79 -17.20 12.66
C LEU A 200 1.16 -17.88 11.43
N VAL A 201 1.72 -17.66 10.23
CA VAL A 201 1.23 -18.33 9.01
C VAL A 201 1.50 -19.83 9.08
N LYS A 202 2.68 -20.25 9.56
CA LYS A 202 3.06 -21.65 9.73
C LYS A 202 2.10 -22.42 10.66
N TYR A 203 1.53 -21.75 11.64
CA TYR A 203 0.52 -22.37 12.54
C TYR A 203 -0.71 -22.87 11.77
N TYR A 204 -1.12 -22.18 10.71
CA TYR A 204 -2.31 -22.52 9.90
C TYR A 204 -2.00 -23.34 8.65
N LYS A 205 -0.77 -23.27 8.12
CA LYS A 205 -0.35 -23.94 6.89
C LYS A 205 1.04 -24.54 7.06
N PRO A 206 1.24 -25.85 6.80
CA PRO A 206 2.57 -26.46 6.80
C PRO A 206 3.49 -25.76 5.81
N ILE A 207 4.58 -25.19 6.31
CA ILE A 207 5.65 -24.58 5.51
C ILE A 207 7.00 -24.83 6.17
N GLU A 208 8.03 -25.02 5.38
CA GLU A 208 9.40 -25.05 5.86
C GLU A 208 10.01 -23.64 5.77
N ILE A 209 10.67 -23.22 6.84
CA ILE A 209 11.30 -21.91 6.91
C ILE A 209 12.80 -22.13 7.02
N GLU A 210 13.51 -21.69 5.99
CA GLU A 210 14.96 -21.66 5.94
C GLU A 210 15.47 -20.31 6.46
N LEU A 211 16.40 -20.32 7.39
CA LEU A 211 17.01 -19.10 7.92
C LEU A 211 18.35 -18.82 7.23
N ILE A 212 18.40 -17.73 6.48
CA ILE A 212 19.61 -17.30 5.78
C ILE A 212 20.29 -16.18 6.56
N ASN A 213 21.48 -16.44 7.07
CA ASN A 213 22.31 -15.46 7.77
C ASN A 213 23.03 -14.52 6.75
N LYS A 214 22.22 -13.80 5.97
CA LYS A 214 22.67 -12.79 5.02
C LYS A 214 21.63 -11.69 4.92
N LYS A 215 22.07 -10.44 4.95
CA LYS A 215 21.23 -9.29 4.64
C LYS A 215 20.99 -9.23 3.11
N ARG A 216 19.77 -8.88 2.69
CA ARG A 216 19.52 -8.52 1.30
C ARG A 216 19.97 -7.09 1.03
N ASP A 217 20.52 -6.86 -0.15
CA ASP A 217 20.70 -5.51 -0.65
C ASP A 217 19.32 -4.82 -0.75
N PHE A 218 19.28 -3.54 -0.47
CA PHE A 218 18.04 -2.71 -0.47
C PHE A 218 16.99 -3.10 0.59
N ASP A 219 17.31 -3.96 1.56
CA ASP A 219 16.40 -4.33 2.64
C ASP A 219 16.86 -3.71 3.97
N ASN A 220 16.03 -2.89 4.58
CA ASN A 220 16.30 -2.30 5.87
C ASN A 220 16.04 -3.32 6.99
N LEU A 221 16.92 -3.33 8.01
CA LEU A 221 16.72 -4.16 9.19
C LEU A 221 15.41 -3.80 9.89
N GLU A 222 15.14 -2.51 10.00
CA GLU A 222 13.92 -1.99 10.60
C GLU A 222 13.29 -0.92 9.72
N GLN A 223 11.97 -0.98 9.55
CA GLN A 223 11.17 0.10 8.97
C GLN A 223 10.39 0.76 10.11
N SER A 224 10.98 1.79 10.67
CA SER A 224 10.35 2.59 11.72
C SER A 224 9.22 3.46 11.20
N VAL A 225 8.27 3.75 12.08
CA VAL A 225 7.20 4.71 11.82
C VAL A 225 7.72 6.10 12.21
N ASN A 226 7.73 7.03 11.27
CA ASN A 226 8.03 8.43 11.60
C ASN A 226 6.88 8.99 12.45
N ARG A 227 7.16 9.25 13.73
CA ARG A 227 6.18 9.71 14.72
C ARG A 227 5.83 11.19 14.58
N ASP A 228 6.60 11.96 13.84
CA ASP A 228 6.30 13.38 13.54
C ASP A 228 5.15 13.50 12.53
N ILE A 229 4.85 12.41 11.81
CA ILE A 229 3.74 12.34 10.87
C ILE A 229 2.52 11.78 11.61
N TYR A 230 1.40 12.47 11.47
CA TYR A 230 0.15 12.10 12.11
C TYR A 230 -0.26 10.65 11.81
N LEU A 231 -0.46 9.88 12.86
CA LEU A 231 -1.00 8.53 12.79
C LEU A 231 -2.53 8.60 12.80
N VAL A 232 -3.16 7.95 11.81
CA VAL A 232 -4.63 7.84 11.78
C VAL A 232 -5.10 7.06 13.01
N PRO A 233 -6.05 7.60 13.80
CA PRO A 233 -6.49 7.01 15.07
C PRO A 233 -7.51 5.89 14.84
N LEU A 234 -7.07 4.76 14.32
CA LEU A 234 -7.88 3.55 14.15
C LEU A 234 -7.56 2.51 15.22
N SER A 235 -8.54 1.66 15.50
CA SER A 235 -8.29 0.38 16.19
C SER A 235 -7.69 -0.60 15.20
N TYR A 236 -6.36 -0.62 15.09
CA TYR A 236 -5.67 -1.49 14.15
C TYR A 236 -5.80 -2.96 14.52
N THR A 237 -6.07 -3.79 13.52
CA THR A 237 -6.12 -5.26 13.65
C THR A 237 -4.73 -5.77 14.06
N SER A 238 -4.66 -6.60 15.11
CA SER A 238 -3.40 -7.27 15.50
C SER A 238 -2.90 -8.18 14.37
N VAL A 239 -1.60 -8.46 14.36
CA VAL A 239 -1.02 -9.33 13.31
C VAL A 239 -1.61 -10.74 13.43
N GLU A 240 -1.84 -11.22 14.65
CA GLU A 240 -2.45 -12.49 14.98
C GLU A 240 -3.88 -12.60 14.43
N ASP A 241 -4.72 -11.60 14.72
CA ASP A 241 -6.11 -11.56 14.24
C ASP A 241 -6.18 -11.42 12.73
N GLY A 242 -5.31 -10.62 12.13
CA GLY A 242 -5.25 -10.45 10.69
C GLY A 242 -4.86 -11.73 9.96
N VAL A 243 -3.86 -12.48 10.46
CA VAL A 243 -3.49 -13.78 9.91
C VAL A 243 -4.63 -14.77 10.08
N LYS A 244 -5.26 -14.83 11.27
CA LYS A 244 -6.43 -15.69 11.53
C LYS A 244 -7.57 -15.38 10.54
N LYS A 245 -7.93 -14.11 10.35
CA LYS A 245 -8.98 -13.70 9.39
C LYS A 245 -8.72 -14.24 7.97
N ILE A 246 -7.47 -14.20 7.50
CA ILE A 246 -7.09 -14.71 6.17
C ILE A 246 -7.42 -16.20 6.03
N PHE A 247 -7.08 -17.01 7.04
CA PHE A 247 -7.34 -18.44 6.99
C PHE A 247 -8.82 -18.77 7.20
N ASP A 248 -9.54 -18.02 8.02
CA ASP A 248 -10.99 -18.20 8.20
C ASP A 248 -11.76 -17.87 6.90
N GLU A 249 -11.35 -16.85 6.15
CA GLU A 249 -11.94 -16.55 4.84
C GLU A 249 -11.66 -17.63 3.79
N ARG A 250 -10.46 -18.22 3.79
CA ARG A 250 -10.14 -19.35 2.89
C ARG A 250 -11.02 -20.55 3.18
N LYS A 251 -11.15 -20.96 4.45
CA LYS A 251 -12.01 -22.08 4.85
C LYS A 251 -13.47 -21.88 4.42
N ARG A 252 -14.00 -20.66 4.53
CA ARG A 252 -15.38 -20.37 4.09
C ARG A 252 -15.53 -20.50 2.57
N LYS A 253 -14.55 -20.09 1.79
CA LYS A 253 -14.56 -20.25 0.32
C LYS A 253 -14.49 -21.72 -0.07
N ASP A 254 -13.64 -22.52 0.59
CA ASP A 254 -13.51 -23.96 0.30
C ASP A 254 -14.77 -24.75 0.66
N MET A 255 -15.58 -24.30 1.63
CA MET A 255 -16.87 -24.92 2.02
C MET A 255 -18.05 -24.46 1.16
N SER A 256 -17.88 -23.47 0.29
CA SER A 256 -18.96 -22.93 -0.58
C SER A 256 -18.95 -23.55 -1.99
N TYR A 257 -18.10 -24.53 -2.25
CA TYR A 257 -18.04 -25.37 -3.43
C TYR A 257 -18.34 -26.84 -3.09
#